data_99b04a201f2d978574e6a6b2329432c2
#
_entry.id   99b04a201f2d978574e6a6b2329432c2
#
_cell.length_a   1.000
_cell.length_b   1.000
_cell.length_c   1.000
_cell.angle_alpha   90.00
_cell.angle_beta   90.00
_cell.angle_gamma   90.00
#
_symmetry.space_group_name_H-M   'P 1'
#
loop_
_entity.id
_entity.type
_entity.pdbx_description
1 polymer ?
#
loop_
_entity_poly.entity_id
_entity_poly.type
_entity_poly.pdbx_seq_one_letter_code
_entity_poly.pdbx_strand_id
1 'polypeptide(L)'
;MNRRTFSKTLAMAVASGALAPRDLWAAQARKLRIGITGLIFRATPGTPENLEPALKDMSELGYHSFETWGSVLEHHDKAGTLGAMIQKYGIPLRSAFMGVNVHDPSMLKESIAQVVRWGQVLKKHGGTFAVVNAGGVKREAFNFKEAFPHIVTGLNEHGKALADIGLASGLHQHTGSAVDGPDEVYAVMEAVDTRVFKFAPDTGQLQKGGGDAAKIVKDFKSIVAHMHLKDYKGWEHFQGYSPLGEGKVDLKAILETMEETNPNANIMHELDGSANQPYTPRETAERSKAYLQTLGYEFRR
;
A
#
# COMPACT_ATOMS: atom_id res chain seq x y z
N MET A 1 24.60 -37.12 70.25
CA MET A 1 23.45 -37.92 70.74
C MET A 1 22.17 -37.45 70.04
N ASN A 2 21.57 -38.40 69.41
CA ASN A 2 20.14 -38.65 69.12
C ASN A 2 19.46 -37.77 68.08
N ARG A 3 19.16 -38.35 66.98
CA ARG A 3 18.10 -39.29 66.51
C ARG A 3 16.91 -38.54 65.92
N ARG A 4 16.84 -38.69 64.61
CA ARG A 4 15.67 -39.17 63.85
C ARG A 4 14.30 -38.64 64.24
N THR A 5 13.64 -37.93 63.33
CA THR A 5 12.24 -38.19 63.06
C THR A 5 11.99 -38.05 61.55
N PHE A 6 11.51 -39.13 61.01
CA PHE A 6 11.16 -39.33 59.59
C PHE A 6 9.66 -38.94 59.49
N SER A 7 9.33 -37.91 58.74
CA SER A 7 7.95 -37.64 58.39
C SER A 7 7.75 -37.85 56.91
N LYS A 8 7.00 -38.86 56.60
CA LYS A 8 6.47 -39.16 55.28
C LYS A 8 5.45 -38.08 54.90
N THR A 9 5.70 -37.33 53.88
CA THR A 9 4.67 -36.52 53.25
C THR A 9 4.43 -37.07 51.85
N LEU A 10 3.20 -37.49 51.64
CA LEU A 10 2.61 -38.09 50.46
C LEU A 10 2.76 -37.11 49.24
N ALA A 11 3.41 -37.55 48.19
CA ALA A 11 3.46 -36.85 46.94
C ALA A 11 2.10 -36.98 46.25
N MET A 12 1.28 -35.93 46.24
CA MET A 12 0.22 -35.77 45.27
C MET A 12 0.86 -35.27 43.94
N ALA A 13 0.90 -36.16 42.97
CA ALA A 13 1.19 -35.78 41.61
C ALA A 13 -0.02 -34.98 41.05
N VAL A 14 0.06 -33.67 41.10
CA VAL A 14 -0.78 -32.79 40.28
C VAL A 14 -0.23 -32.86 38.87
N ALA A 15 -0.93 -33.56 38.01
CA ALA A 15 -0.71 -33.49 36.56
C ALA A 15 -1.12 -32.11 36.07
N SER A 16 -0.23 -31.13 36.24
CA SER A 16 -0.29 -29.88 35.50
C SER A 16 0.09 -30.18 34.06
N GLY A 17 -0.94 -30.30 33.22
CA GLY A 17 -0.74 -30.25 31.78
C GLY A 17 0.08 -29.01 31.43
N ALA A 18 1.32 -29.21 31.10
CA ALA A 18 2.15 -28.19 30.54
C ALA A 18 1.56 -27.83 29.18
N LEU A 19 0.74 -26.78 29.16
CA LEU A 19 0.47 -26.05 27.94
C LEU A 19 1.82 -25.66 27.36
N ALA A 20 2.07 -26.10 26.14
CA ALA A 20 3.32 -25.82 25.45
C ALA A 20 3.53 -24.30 25.39
N PRO A 21 4.80 -23.81 25.49
CA PRO A 21 5.07 -22.38 25.50
C PRO A 21 4.84 -21.70 24.12
N ARG A 22 3.94 -22.22 23.32
CA ARG A 22 3.54 -21.66 22.01
C ARG A 22 2.58 -20.48 22.10
N ASP A 23 1.89 -20.30 23.24
CA ASP A 23 0.84 -19.26 23.36
C ASP A 23 1.29 -18.03 24.19
N LEU A 24 2.55 -17.93 24.59
CA LEU A 24 3.09 -16.81 25.34
C LEU A 24 3.79 -15.74 24.50
N TRP A 25 3.74 -15.83 23.19
CA TRP A 25 3.90 -14.64 22.38
C TRP A 25 2.54 -13.92 22.40
N ALA A 26 2.27 -13.26 23.54
CA ALA A 26 1.22 -12.26 23.59
C ALA A 26 1.38 -11.41 22.32
N ALA A 27 0.40 -11.47 21.45
CA ALA A 27 0.48 -10.79 20.16
C ALA A 27 0.86 -9.35 20.43
N GLN A 28 2.10 -8.99 20.15
CA GLN A 28 2.55 -7.60 20.27
C GLN A 28 1.60 -6.80 19.40
N ALA A 29 0.91 -5.82 19.98
CA ALA A 29 -0.10 -5.06 19.26
C ALA A 29 0.50 -4.54 17.96
N ARG A 30 -0.13 -4.88 16.84
CA ARG A 30 0.32 -4.46 15.51
C ARG A 30 0.32 -2.93 15.44
N LYS A 31 1.37 -2.36 14.91
CA LYS A 31 1.59 -0.90 14.86
C LYS A 31 1.10 -0.31 13.54
N LEU A 32 1.22 -1.07 12.45
CA LEU A 32 0.78 -0.63 11.13
C LEU A 32 -0.72 -0.30 11.14
N ARG A 33 -1.06 0.81 10.53
CA ARG A 33 -2.43 1.28 10.36
C ARG A 33 -2.85 1.07 8.90
N ILE A 34 -3.79 0.17 8.68
CA ILE A 34 -4.21 -0.19 7.32
C ILE A 34 -5.22 0.84 6.81
N GLY A 35 -4.85 1.50 5.73
CA GLY A 35 -5.73 2.34 4.92
C GLY A 35 -6.31 1.56 3.74
N ILE A 36 -7.03 2.26 2.87
CA ILE A 36 -7.68 1.68 1.69
C ILE A 36 -7.71 2.66 0.53
N THR A 37 -7.63 2.16 -0.71
CA THR A 37 -7.70 3.00 -1.89
C THR A 37 -9.13 3.17 -2.42
N GLY A 38 -9.40 4.34 -3.00
CA GLY A 38 -10.65 4.63 -3.72
C GLY A 38 -10.85 3.78 -4.97
N LEU A 39 -9.78 3.15 -5.48
CA LEU A 39 -9.84 2.30 -6.67
C LEU A 39 -10.81 1.13 -6.48
N ILE A 40 -10.80 0.48 -5.32
CA ILE A 40 -11.74 -0.61 -4.99
C ILE A 40 -13.19 -0.19 -5.21
N PHE A 41 -13.52 1.05 -4.88
CA PHE A 41 -14.86 1.63 -4.98
C PHE A 41 -15.09 2.36 -6.30
N ARG A 42 -14.16 2.25 -7.25
CA ARG A 42 -14.20 2.93 -8.55
C ARG A 42 -14.25 4.46 -8.44
N ALA A 43 -13.71 5.03 -7.38
CA ALA A 43 -13.50 6.47 -7.26
C ALA A 43 -12.24 6.85 -8.07
N THR A 44 -12.39 6.88 -9.38
CA THR A 44 -11.32 7.06 -10.37
C THR A 44 -11.46 8.39 -11.12
N PRO A 45 -10.49 8.80 -11.93
CA PRO A 45 -10.61 10.02 -12.75
C PRO A 45 -11.85 10.06 -13.66
N GLY A 46 -12.34 8.90 -14.09
CA GLY A 46 -13.54 8.79 -14.95
C GLY A 46 -14.86 8.80 -14.15
N THR A 47 -14.81 8.62 -12.84
CA THR A 47 -15.97 8.53 -11.94
C THR A 47 -15.65 9.17 -10.57
N PRO A 48 -15.23 10.46 -10.54
CA PRO A 48 -14.85 11.11 -9.29
C PRO A 48 -15.99 11.21 -8.28
N GLU A 49 -17.25 11.24 -8.72
CA GLU A 49 -18.46 11.23 -7.92
C GLU A 49 -18.58 10.01 -7.00
N ASN A 50 -17.90 8.92 -7.31
CA ASN A 50 -17.86 7.73 -6.46
C ASN A 50 -17.05 7.92 -5.17
N LEU A 51 -16.30 9.03 -5.01
CA LEU A 51 -15.48 9.25 -3.83
C LEU A 51 -16.32 9.37 -2.55
N GLU A 52 -17.43 10.10 -2.58
CA GLU A 52 -18.23 10.29 -1.37
C GLU A 52 -18.87 8.98 -0.85
N PRO A 53 -19.55 8.15 -1.67
CA PRO A 53 -20.01 6.84 -1.22
C PRO A 53 -18.86 5.91 -0.81
N ALA A 54 -17.69 5.99 -1.47
CA ALA A 54 -16.51 5.23 -1.07
C ALA A 54 -16.03 5.60 0.34
N LEU A 55 -15.93 6.90 0.66
CA LEU A 55 -15.54 7.36 2.00
C LEU A 55 -16.50 6.90 3.09
N LYS A 56 -17.80 6.82 2.78
CA LYS A 56 -18.79 6.25 3.70
C LYS A 56 -18.47 4.79 4.00
N ASP A 57 -18.33 3.95 2.99
CA ASP A 57 -18.03 2.53 3.16
C ASP A 57 -16.68 2.30 3.87
N MET A 58 -15.64 3.01 3.47
CA MET A 58 -14.32 2.93 4.10
C MET A 58 -14.35 3.27 5.59
N SER A 59 -15.13 4.32 5.94
CA SER A 59 -15.30 4.76 7.33
C SER A 59 -16.09 3.74 8.16
N GLU A 60 -17.20 3.24 7.65
CA GLU A 60 -18.03 2.20 8.30
C GLU A 60 -17.27 0.88 8.49
N LEU A 61 -16.41 0.53 7.54
CA LEU A 61 -15.52 -0.63 7.64
C LEU A 61 -14.37 -0.40 8.62
N GLY A 62 -14.13 0.85 9.04
CA GLY A 62 -13.14 1.20 10.05
C GLY A 62 -11.71 1.27 9.53
N TYR A 63 -11.47 1.44 8.24
CA TYR A 63 -10.13 1.70 7.73
C TYR A 63 -9.54 2.97 8.33
N HIS A 64 -8.21 3.02 8.51
CA HIS A 64 -7.58 4.11 9.26
C HIS A 64 -7.36 5.37 8.43
N SER A 65 -7.27 5.25 7.11
CA SER A 65 -7.05 6.34 6.19
C SER A 65 -7.46 5.93 4.78
N PHE A 66 -7.54 6.90 3.89
CA PHE A 66 -7.79 6.62 2.48
C PHE A 66 -6.73 7.23 1.55
N GLU A 67 -6.68 6.68 0.36
CA GLU A 67 -5.97 7.18 -0.81
C GLU A 67 -6.94 7.28 -1.99
N THR A 68 -6.73 8.23 -2.88
CA THR A 68 -7.38 8.28 -4.19
C THR A 68 -6.46 8.96 -5.21
N TRP A 69 -6.93 9.14 -6.43
CA TRP A 69 -6.17 9.78 -7.51
C TRP A 69 -5.98 11.29 -7.25
N GLY A 70 -4.82 11.81 -7.61
CA GLY A 70 -4.56 13.26 -7.52
C GLY A 70 -5.57 14.10 -8.30
N SER A 71 -6.01 13.63 -9.47
CA SER A 71 -7.06 14.29 -10.27
C SER A 71 -8.44 14.24 -9.63
N VAL A 72 -8.78 13.19 -8.88
CA VAL A 72 -10.02 13.10 -8.11
C VAL A 72 -9.99 14.09 -6.95
N LEU A 73 -8.85 14.20 -6.26
CA LEU A 73 -8.67 15.22 -5.22
C LEU A 73 -8.84 16.62 -5.78
N GLU A 74 -8.19 16.92 -6.92
CA GLU A 74 -8.29 18.23 -7.59
C GLU A 74 -9.73 18.55 -8.01
N HIS A 75 -10.49 17.56 -8.51
CA HIS A 75 -11.89 17.72 -8.88
C HIS A 75 -12.73 18.19 -7.68
N HIS A 76 -12.64 17.48 -6.56
CA HIS A 76 -13.43 17.80 -5.36
C HIS A 76 -12.92 19.04 -4.61
N ASP A 77 -11.62 19.34 -4.68
CA ASP A 77 -11.06 20.57 -4.11
C ASP A 77 -11.56 21.79 -4.87
N LYS A 78 -11.56 21.77 -6.21
CA LYS A 78 -12.13 22.83 -7.05
C LYS A 78 -13.64 23.04 -6.81
N ALA A 79 -14.35 21.96 -6.55
CA ALA A 79 -15.77 22.00 -6.18
C ALA A 79 -16.01 22.46 -4.73
N GLY A 80 -14.97 22.60 -3.90
CA GLY A 80 -15.07 22.96 -2.49
C GLY A 80 -15.66 21.87 -1.58
N THR A 81 -15.77 20.62 -2.07
CA THR A 81 -16.45 19.52 -1.37
C THR A 81 -15.51 18.59 -0.61
N LEU A 82 -14.22 18.51 -0.98
CA LEU A 82 -13.29 17.53 -0.44
C LEU A 82 -13.14 17.60 1.09
N GLY A 83 -12.92 18.79 1.63
CA GLY A 83 -12.75 18.97 3.09
C GLY A 83 -14.00 18.59 3.88
N ALA A 84 -15.19 18.95 3.37
CA ALA A 84 -16.47 18.59 3.98
C ALA A 84 -16.70 17.06 4.00
N MET A 85 -16.37 16.36 2.93
CA MET A 85 -16.45 14.90 2.87
C MET A 85 -15.50 14.22 3.86
N ILE A 86 -14.23 14.65 3.92
CA ILE A 86 -13.24 14.13 4.88
C ILE A 86 -13.75 14.33 6.32
N GLN A 87 -14.26 15.50 6.64
CA GLN A 87 -14.79 15.79 7.96
C GLN A 87 -16.05 14.97 8.28
N LYS A 88 -17.00 14.87 7.32
CA LYS A 88 -18.27 14.14 7.47
C LYS A 88 -18.05 12.67 7.82
N TYR A 89 -17.12 12.01 7.14
CA TYR A 89 -16.87 10.57 7.34
C TYR A 89 -15.73 10.29 8.32
N GLY A 90 -15.00 11.31 8.77
CA GLY A 90 -13.94 11.17 9.76
C GLY A 90 -12.79 10.25 9.35
N ILE A 91 -12.59 10.03 8.04
CA ILE A 91 -11.49 9.22 7.51
C ILE A 91 -10.42 10.13 6.90
N PRO A 92 -9.18 10.15 7.45
CA PRO A 92 -8.14 11.05 6.98
C PRO A 92 -7.59 10.64 5.61
N LEU A 93 -7.37 11.63 4.76
CA LEU A 93 -6.59 11.47 3.54
C LEU A 93 -5.13 11.24 3.90
N ARG A 94 -4.49 10.23 3.29
CA ARG A 94 -3.09 9.91 3.59
C ARG A 94 -2.18 10.11 2.38
N SER A 95 -2.60 9.67 1.22
CA SER A 95 -1.78 9.65 0.00
C SER A 95 -2.63 9.89 -1.24
N ALA A 96 -1.96 10.14 -2.35
CA ALA A 96 -2.60 10.24 -3.66
C ALA A 96 -1.77 9.54 -4.73
N PHE A 97 -2.45 8.73 -5.55
CA PHE A 97 -1.87 8.13 -6.75
C PHE A 97 -1.74 9.20 -7.84
N MET A 98 -0.54 9.26 -8.45
CA MET A 98 -0.16 10.24 -9.46
C MET A 98 0.53 9.52 -10.63
N GLY A 99 -0.21 9.27 -11.71
CA GLY A 99 0.37 8.76 -12.95
C GLY A 99 1.12 9.88 -13.66
N VAL A 100 2.38 9.63 -14.04
CA VAL A 100 3.27 10.60 -14.70
C VAL A 100 3.94 9.99 -15.93
N ASN A 101 4.36 10.82 -16.86
CA ASN A 101 5.18 10.39 -17.98
C ASN A 101 6.65 10.73 -17.69
N VAL A 102 7.44 9.74 -17.29
CA VAL A 102 8.86 9.92 -16.97
C VAL A 102 9.80 9.44 -18.06
N HIS A 103 9.31 8.66 -19.02
CA HIS A 103 10.12 8.09 -20.09
C HIS A 103 10.29 9.03 -21.30
N ASP A 104 9.45 10.05 -21.41
CA ASP A 104 9.52 11.09 -22.46
C ASP A 104 10.02 12.41 -21.87
N PRO A 105 11.27 12.82 -22.16
CA PRO A 105 11.83 14.07 -21.63
C PRO A 105 11.05 15.33 -22.04
N SER A 106 10.32 15.29 -23.16
CA SER A 106 9.53 16.43 -23.63
C SER A 106 8.34 16.73 -22.72
N MET A 107 7.83 15.70 -22.03
CA MET A 107 6.70 15.77 -21.11
C MET A 107 7.11 16.12 -19.66
N LEU A 108 8.39 16.08 -19.33
CA LEU A 108 8.87 16.17 -17.95
C LEU A 108 8.39 17.44 -17.23
N LYS A 109 8.51 18.60 -17.87
CA LYS A 109 8.11 19.89 -17.27
C LYS A 109 6.61 19.95 -16.96
N GLU A 110 5.79 19.48 -17.86
CA GLU A 110 4.33 19.44 -17.69
C GLU A 110 3.93 18.44 -16.61
N SER A 111 4.53 17.26 -16.62
CA SER A 111 4.33 16.20 -15.65
C SER A 111 4.68 16.66 -14.22
N ILE A 112 5.82 17.35 -14.03
CA ILE A 112 6.20 17.95 -12.74
C ILE A 112 5.17 18.99 -12.30
N ALA A 113 4.78 19.90 -13.19
CA ALA A 113 3.77 20.92 -12.85
C ALA A 113 2.43 20.28 -12.43
N GLN A 114 2.06 19.18 -13.05
CA GLN A 114 0.84 18.43 -12.72
C GLN A 114 0.92 17.79 -11.32
N VAL A 115 1.99 17.06 -11.00
CA VAL A 115 2.11 16.43 -9.68
C VAL A 115 2.25 17.46 -8.55
N VAL A 116 2.88 18.59 -8.80
CA VAL A 116 2.96 19.69 -7.83
C VAL A 116 1.55 20.25 -7.53
N ARG A 117 0.73 20.48 -8.56
CA ARG A 117 -0.67 20.92 -8.34
C ARG A 117 -1.46 19.91 -7.52
N TRP A 118 -1.41 18.63 -7.87
CA TRP A 118 -2.07 17.57 -7.11
C TRP A 118 -1.50 17.42 -5.70
N GLY A 119 -0.17 17.54 -5.57
CA GLY A 119 0.52 17.52 -4.29
C GLY A 119 0.10 18.65 -3.35
N GLN A 120 -0.10 19.86 -3.89
CA GLN A 120 -0.60 21.00 -3.11
C GLN A 120 -2.03 20.72 -2.56
N VAL A 121 -2.90 20.12 -3.36
CA VAL A 121 -4.24 19.71 -2.92
C VAL A 121 -4.13 18.61 -1.86
N LEU A 122 -3.32 17.58 -2.10
CA LEU A 122 -3.07 16.50 -1.14
C LEU A 122 -2.63 17.07 0.21
N LYS A 123 -1.62 17.93 0.21
CA LYS A 123 -1.09 18.57 1.43
C LYS A 123 -2.12 19.46 2.12
N LYS A 124 -2.89 20.26 1.38
CA LYS A 124 -3.96 21.12 1.90
C LYS A 124 -4.97 20.33 2.72
N HIS A 125 -5.25 19.09 2.35
CA HIS A 125 -6.19 18.20 3.02
C HIS A 125 -5.56 17.17 3.95
N GLY A 126 -4.27 17.37 4.33
CA GLY A 126 -3.60 16.59 5.37
C GLY A 126 -2.87 15.34 4.88
N GLY A 127 -2.84 15.09 3.57
CA GLY A 127 -2.05 13.98 3.01
C GLY A 127 -0.55 14.25 3.06
N THR A 128 0.24 13.19 3.07
CA THR A 128 1.69 13.26 3.35
C THR A 128 2.54 12.54 2.31
N PHE A 129 1.93 11.74 1.42
CA PHE A 129 2.68 10.91 0.49
C PHE A 129 2.09 10.92 -0.92
N ALA A 130 2.92 11.18 -1.93
CA ALA A 130 2.59 11.08 -3.34
C ALA A 130 3.06 9.73 -3.90
N VAL A 131 2.13 8.91 -4.36
CA VAL A 131 2.37 7.60 -4.97
C VAL A 131 2.55 7.80 -6.46
N VAL A 132 3.80 7.73 -6.94
CA VAL A 132 4.16 8.10 -8.32
C VAL A 132 4.29 6.85 -9.18
N ASN A 133 3.40 6.72 -10.16
CA ASN A 133 3.48 5.68 -11.18
C ASN A 133 4.18 6.21 -12.43
N ALA A 134 5.10 5.43 -12.99
CA ALA A 134 5.95 5.83 -14.11
C ALA A 134 5.24 5.97 -15.48
N GLY A 135 3.91 5.84 -15.49
CA GLY A 135 3.06 5.98 -16.68
C GLY A 135 2.96 4.72 -17.54
N GLY A 136 1.82 4.57 -18.19
CA GLY A 136 1.55 3.45 -19.09
C GLY A 136 2.31 3.56 -20.41
N VAL A 137 2.79 2.42 -20.90
CA VAL A 137 3.49 2.31 -22.19
C VAL A 137 2.94 1.10 -22.97
N LYS A 138 3.14 1.09 -24.29
CA LYS A 138 2.93 -0.10 -25.10
C LYS A 138 4.16 -0.98 -25.01
N ARG A 139 4.16 -1.97 -24.08
CA ARG A 139 5.33 -2.79 -23.74
C ARG A 139 5.99 -3.46 -24.95
N GLU A 140 5.23 -3.86 -25.95
CA GLU A 140 5.75 -4.50 -27.16
C GLU A 140 6.62 -3.56 -28.04
N ALA A 141 6.42 -2.24 -27.86
CA ALA A 141 7.17 -1.21 -28.58
C ALA A 141 8.07 -0.38 -27.65
N PHE A 142 8.12 -0.73 -26.35
CA PHE A 142 8.87 0.05 -25.36
C PHE A 142 10.24 -0.55 -25.10
N ASN A 143 11.29 0.25 -25.31
CA ASN A 143 12.67 -0.13 -25.01
C ASN A 143 13.08 0.46 -23.65
N PHE A 144 12.95 -0.34 -22.59
CA PHE A 144 13.33 0.09 -21.24
C PHE A 144 14.78 0.55 -21.15
N LYS A 145 15.71 -0.14 -21.81
CA LYS A 145 17.16 0.21 -21.74
C LYS A 145 17.43 1.61 -22.30
N GLU A 146 16.76 1.98 -23.38
CA GLU A 146 16.87 3.32 -23.95
C GLU A 146 16.19 4.38 -23.09
N ALA A 147 15.03 4.05 -22.50
CA ALA A 147 14.26 4.96 -21.65
C ALA A 147 14.83 5.10 -20.23
N PHE A 148 15.64 4.15 -19.76
CA PHE A 148 16.12 4.08 -18.38
C PHE A 148 16.74 5.38 -17.85
N PRO A 149 17.68 6.06 -18.56
CA PRO A 149 18.23 7.32 -18.07
C PRO A 149 17.16 8.41 -17.88
N HIS A 150 16.16 8.45 -18.75
CA HIS A 150 15.06 9.41 -18.68
C HIS A 150 14.12 9.08 -17.51
N ILE A 151 13.83 7.79 -17.29
CA ILE A 151 13.03 7.32 -16.15
C ILE A 151 13.69 7.74 -14.84
N VAL A 152 14.97 7.45 -14.66
CA VAL A 152 15.72 7.80 -13.44
C VAL A 152 15.75 9.32 -13.22
N THR A 153 16.07 10.09 -14.25
CA THR A 153 16.06 11.55 -14.19
C THR A 153 14.67 12.08 -13.85
N GLY A 154 13.65 11.59 -14.55
CA GLY A 154 12.27 12.01 -14.35
C GLY A 154 11.78 11.73 -12.92
N LEU A 155 12.01 10.53 -12.38
CA LEU A 155 11.63 10.18 -11.01
C LEU A 155 12.35 11.05 -9.97
N ASN A 156 13.65 11.31 -10.15
CA ASN A 156 14.39 12.18 -9.25
C ASN A 156 13.87 13.63 -9.27
N GLU A 157 13.56 14.17 -10.44
CA GLU A 157 13.02 15.54 -10.55
C GLU A 157 11.60 15.64 -9.97
N HIS A 158 10.74 14.63 -10.16
CA HIS A 158 9.43 14.56 -9.49
C HIS A 158 9.60 14.48 -7.97
N GLY A 159 10.53 13.65 -7.49
CA GLY A 159 10.83 13.53 -6.06
C GLY A 159 11.26 14.83 -5.42
N LYS A 160 12.18 15.57 -6.07
CA LYS A 160 12.62 16.90 -5.63
C LYS A 160 11.47 17.90 -5.59
N ALA A 161 10.70 17.99 -6.67
CA ALA A 161 9.59 18.94 -6.76
C ALA A 161 8.50 18.68 -5.69
N LEU A 162 8.23 17.41 -5.38
CA LEU A 162 7.31 17.04 -4.29
C LEU A 162 7.90 17.31 -2.91
N ALA A 163 9.20 17.06 -2.73
CA ALA A 163 9.91 17.37 -1.48
C ALA A 163 9.95 18.88 -1.22
N ASP A 164 10.12 19.71 -2.24
CA ASP A 164 10.12 21.18 -2.13
C ASP A 164 8.80 21.73 -1.61
N ILE A 165 7.69 21.05 -1.87
CA ILE A 165 6.39 21.38 -1.28
C ILE A 165 6.10 20.63 0.02
N GLY A 166 7.07 19.85 0.54
CA GLY A 166 7.00 19.13 1.83
C GLY A 166 6.20 17.83 1.79
N LEU A 167 6.16 17.14 0.65
CA LEU A 167 5.59 15.81 0.49
C LEU A 167 6.70 14.76 0.30
N ALA A 168 6.54 13.62 0.95
CA ALA A 168 7.28 12.42 0.57
C ALA A 168 6.67 11.81 -0.69
N SER A 169 7.49 11.12 -1.49
CA SER A 169 7.05 10.43 -2.70
C SER A 169 7.82 9.15 -2.95
N GLY A 170 7.29 8.27 -3.79
CA GLY A 170 7.98 7.04 -4.14
C GLY A 170 7.43 6.37 -5.39
N LEU A 171 8.28 5.51 -5.99
CA LEU A 171 7.93 4.72 -7.15
C LEU A 171 6.85 3.69 -6.80
N HIS A 172 5.76 3.75 -7.53
CA HIS A 172 4.75 2.71 -7.61
C HIS A 172 4.84 2.04 -8.98
N GLN A 173 5.50 0.88 -9.02
CA GLN A 173 5.61 0.10 -10.24
C GLN A 173 4.27 -0.55 -10.60
N HIS A 174 4.05 -0.78 -11.88
CA HIS A 174 2.81 -1.36 -12.37
C HIS A 174 3.05 -2.15 -13.65
N THR A 175 2.46 -3.34 -13.79
CA THR A 175 2.50 -4.09 -15.05
C THR A 175 1.90 -3.24 -16.17
N GLY A 176 2.61 -3.15 -17.30
CA GLY A 176 2.23 -2.27 -18.42
C GLY A 176 2.67 -0.81 -18.28
N SER A 177 3.40 -0.44 -17.21
CA SER A 177 4.01 0.89 -17.09
C SER A 177 5.46 0.91 -17.59
N ALA A 178 6.09 2.08 -17.56
CA ALA A 178 7.51 2.23 -17.94
C ALA A 178 8.46 1.54 -16.94
N VAL A 179 7.99 1.13 -15.76
CA VAL A 179 8.69 0.25 -14.81
C VAL A 179 7.75 -0.90 -14.47
N ASP A 180 7.96 -2.04 -15.09
CA ASP A 180 7.00 -3.16 -15.13
C ASP A 180 7.42 -4.32 -14.23
N GLY A 181 8.43 -5.06 -14.63
CA GLY A 181 8.87 -6.29 -13.98
C GLY A 181 9.93 -6.09 -12.89
N PRO A 182 10.27 -7.17 -12.15
CA PRO A 182 11.23 -7.13 -11.05
C PRO A 182 12.60 -6.55 -11.43
N ASP A 183 13.17 -6.96 -12.56
CA ASP A 183 14.50 -6.50 -12.99
C ASP A 183 14.53 -5.00 -13.24
N GLU A 184 13.45 -4.45 -13.81
CA GLU A 184 13.31 -3.00 -14.02
C GLU A 184 13.15 -2.25 -12.69
N VAL A 185 12.41 -2.84 -11.73
CA VAL A 185 12.28 -2.30 -10.37
C VAL A 185 13.63 -2.23 -9.67
N TYR A 186 14.41 -3.33 -9.68
CA TYR A 186 15.75 -3.31 -9.09
C TYR A 186 16.63 -2.25 -9.75
N ALA A 187 16.71 -2.26 -11.08
CA ALA A 187 17.53 -1.30 -11.82
C ALA A 187 17.18 0.17 -11.50
N VAL A 188 15.89 0.50 -11.45
CA VAL A 188 15.42 1.87 -11.16
C VAL A 188 15.66 2.23 -9.70
N MET A 189 15.32 1.36 -8.74
CA MET A 189 15.46 1.67 -7.32
C MET A 189 16.91 1.73 -6.84
N GLU A 190 17.84 1.08 -7.54
CA GLU A 190 19.28 1.19 -7.30
C GLU A 190 19.87 2.50 -7.86
N ALA A 191 19.21 3.11 -8.87
CA ALA A 191 19.71 4.29 -9.57
C ALA A 191 19.09 5.62 -9.10
N VAL A 192 17.87 5.61 -8.56
CA VAL A 192 17.21 6.83 -8.08
C VAL A 192 17.81 7.33 -6.76
N ASP A 193 17.72 8.63 -6.51
CA ASP A 193 18.12 9.24 -5.24
C ASP A 193 17.06 8.94 -4.15
N THR A 194 17.30 7.89 -3.38
CA THR A 194 16.36 7.43 -2.33
C THR A 194 16.24 8.40 -1.14
N ARG A 195 16.98 9.49 -1.10
CA ARG A 195 16.82 10.57 -0.11
C ARG A 195 15.55 11.38 -0.40
N VAL A 196 15.24 11.59 -1.67
CA VAL A 196 14.08 12.37 -2.13
C VAL A 196 12.96 11.53 -2.73
N PHE A 197 13.26 10.31 -3.20
CA PHE A 197 12.29 9.44 -3.85
C PHE A 197 12.37 8.01 -3.30
N LYS A 198 11.31 7.56 -2.65
CA LYS A 198 11.23 6.29 -1.94
C LYS A 198 10.69 5.17 -2.82
N PHE A 199 10.53 3.98 -2.25
CA PHE A 199 9.82 2.89 -2.87
C PHE A 199 8.41 2.76 -2.27
N ALA A 200 7.41 2.68 -3.14
CA ALA A 200 5.99 2.50 -2.81
C ALA A 200 5.43 1.30 -3.57
N PRO A 201 5.91 0.06 -3.28
CA PRO A 201 5.56 -1.12 -4.04
C PRO A 201 4.06 -1.40 -4.06
N ASP A 202 3.60 -1.98 -5.17
CA ASP A 202 2.35 -2.73 -5.25
C ASP A 202 2.66 -4.22 -5.23
N THR A 203 2.25 -4.90 -4.17
CA THR A 203 2.62 -6.31 -3.95
C THR A 203 1.97 -7.25 -4.94
N GLY A 204 0.74 -6.98 -5.37
CA GLY A 204 0.05 -7.75 -6.40
C GLY A 204 0.65 -7.55 -7.79
N GLN A 205 1.05 -6.31 -8.11
CA GLN A 205 1.72 -6.00 -9.38
C GLN A 205 3.11 -6.63 -9.46
N LEU A 206 3.88 -6.64 -8.36
CA LEU A 206 5.15 -7.37 -8.29
C LEU A 206 4.96 -8.86 -8.56
N GLN A 207 3.96 -9.47 -7.93
CA GLN A 207 3.65 -10.89 -8.12
C GLN A 207 3.17 -11.18 -9.54
N LYS A 208 2.32 -10.33 -10.10
CA LYS A 208 1.83 -10.44 -11.49
C LYS A 208 2.96 -10.29 -12.51
N GLY A 209 3.90 -9.40 -12.26
CA GLY A 209 5.09 -9.18 -13.07
C GLY A 209 6.14 -10.30 -12.98
N GLY A 210 5.87 -11.39 -12.25
CA GLY A 210 6.74 -12.55 -12.12
C GLY A 210 7.73 -12.48 -10.97
N GLY A 211 7.64 -11.47 -10.09
CA GLY A 211 8.51 -11.33 -8.92
C GLY A 211 7.98 -12.03 -7.68
N ASP A 212 8.88 -12.35 -6.76
CA ASP A 212 8.54 -12.65 -5.37
C ASP A 212 8.37 -11.33 -4.61
N ALA A 213 7.11 -10.94 -4.40
CA ALA A 213 6.78 -9.65 -3.77
C ALA A 213 7.36 -9.53 -2.35
N ALA A 214 7.34 -10.61 -1.56
CA ALA A 214 7.87 -10.59 -0.20
C ALA A 214 9.39 -10.41 -0.18
N LYS A 215 10.10 -11.08 -1.09
CA LYS A 215 11.55 -10.90 -1.26
C LYS A 215 11.89 -9.46 -1.66
N ILE A 216 11.21 -8.91 -2.66
CA ILE A 216 11.48 -7.56 -3.16
C ILE A 216 11.23 -6.51 -2.06
N VAL A 217 10.12 -6.61 -1.34
CA VAL A 217 9.84 -5.73 -0.19
C VAL A 217 10.92 -5.85 0.88
N LYS A 218 11.38 -7.06 1.18
CA LYS A 218 12.44 -7.31 2.15
C LYS A 218 13.78 -6.70 1.71
N ASP A 219 14.13 -6.81 0.43
CA ASP A 219 15.38 -6.26 -0.10
C ASP A 219 15.41 -4.73 -0.02
N PHE A 220 14.27 -4.07 -0.28
CA PHE A 220 14.13 -2.62 -0.23
C PHE A 220 13.51 -2.07 1.07
N LYS A 221 13.38 -2.86 2.12
CA LYS A 221 12.67 -2.53 3.36
C LYS A 221 13.05 -1.19 3.99
N SER A 222 14.31 -0.76 3.85
CA SER A 222 14.80 0.51 4.41
C SER A 222 14.29 1.75 3.70
N ILE A 223 13.77 1.61 2.49
CA ILE A 223 13.27 2.70 1.65
C ILE A 223 11.79 2.55 1.28
N VAL A 224 11.11 1.48 1.72
CA VAL A 224 9.66 1.34 1.59
C VAL A 224 8.99 2.27 2.59
N ALA A 225 8.30 3.31 2.11
CA ALA A 225 7.61 4.29 2.94
C ALA A 225 6.08 4.27 2.76
N HIS A 226 5.62 3.67 1.69
CA HIS A 226 4.23 3.48 1.32
C HIS A 226 4.10 2.14 0.59
N MET A 227 2.91 1.55 0.56
CA MET A 227 2.66 0.27 -0.13
C MET A 227 1.20 0.15 -0.52
N HIS A 228 0.92 -0.31 -1.74
CA HIS A 228 -0.35 -0.93 -2.06
C HIS A 228 -0.27 -2.41 -1.70
N LEU A 229 -0.98 -2.77 -0.65
CA LEU A 229 -1.13 -4.15 -0.23
C LEU A 229 -2.21 -4.78 -1.09
N LYS A 230 -1.80 -5.59 -2.04
CA LYS A 230 -2.64 -6.23 -3.05
C LYS A 230 -2.27 -7.70 -3.17
N ASP A 231 -3.25 -8.56 -3.35
CA ASP A 231 -3.03 -9.98 -3.57
C ASP A 231 -3.26 -10.36 -5.03
N TYR A 232 -2.62 -11.43 -5.49
CA TYR A 232 -2.68 -11.89 -6.86
C TYR A 232 -2.91 -13.40 -6.93
N LYS A 233 -3.97 -13.81 -7.61
CA LYS A 233 -4.39 -15.22 -7.76
C LYS A 233 -4.13 -15.78 -9.16
N GLY A 234 -4.19 -14.94 -10.19
CA GLY A 234 -4.04 -15.33 -11.58
C GLY A 234 -5.29 -15.99 -12.16
N TRP A 235 -6.48 -15.52 -11.79
CA TRP A 235 -7.78 -15.96 -12.27
C TRP A 235 -8.42 -14.93 -13.24
N GLU A 236 -9.62 -15.22 -13.76
CA GLU A 236 -10.28 -14.38 -14.77
C GLU A 236 -10.91 -13.10 -14.21
N HIS A 237 -11.12 -13.01 -12.90
CA HIS A 237 -11.70 -11.84 -12.25
C HIS A 237 -10.64 -10.85 -11.77
N PHE A 238 -11.05 -9.61 -11.49
CA PHE A 238 -10.21 -8.56 -10.93
C PHE A 238 -8.86 -8.39 -11.64
N GLN A 239 -8.80 -8.64 -12.96
CA GLN A 239 -7.53 -8.62 -13.74
C GLN A 239 -6.46 -9.59 -13.21
N GLY A 240 -6.87 -10.67 -12.56
CA GLY A 240 -6.00 -11.67 -11.92
C GLY A 240 -5.77 -11.45 -10.43
N TYR A 241 -6.13 -10.28 -9.90
CA TYR A 241 -6.00 -10.01 -8.47
C TYR A 241 -7.13 -10.63 -7.65
N SER A 242 -7.03 -10.59 -6.32
CA SER A 242 -8.04 -11.16 -5.42
C SER A 242 -8.14 -10.36 -4.12
N PRO A 243 -9.24 -10.50 -3.37
CA PRO A 243 -9.26 -10.05 -1.99
C PRO A 243 -8.03 -10.58 -1.23
N LEU A 244 -7.53 -9.82 -0.26
CA LEU A 244 -6.34 -10.20 0.51
C LEU A 244 -6.54 -11.55 1.19
N GLY A 245 -5.53 -12.41 1.11
CA GLY A 245 -5.54 -13.77 1.66
C GLY A 245 -6.15 -14.84 0.75
N GLU A 246 -6.65 -14.47 -0.43
CA GLU A 246 -7.19 -15.43 -1.41
C GLU A 246 -6.23 -15.70 -2.58
N GLY A 247 -5.10 -15.04 -2.62
CA GLY A 247 -4.08 -15.15 -3.69
C GLY A 247 -2.82 -15.90 -3.26
N LYS A 248 -1.71 -15.53 -3.89
CA LYS A 248 -0.42 -16.21 -3.76
C LYS A 248 0.66 -15.34 -3.11
N VAL A 249 0.38 -14.05 -2.87
CA VAL A 249 1.34 -13.13 -2.27
C VAL A 249 1.53 -13.50 -0.80
N ASP A 250 2.76 -13.61 -0.34
CA ASP A 250 3.04 -13.79 1.10
C ASP A 250 2.86 -12.47 1.85
N LEU A 251 1.59 -12.07 1.97
CA LEU A 251 1.19 -10.81 2.64
C LEU A 251 1.62 -10.79 4.11
N LYS A 252 1.65 -11.97 4.76
CA LYS A 252 2.07 -12.07 6.16
C LYS A 252 3.55 -11.70 6.30
N ALA A 253 4.44 -12.29 5.51
CA ALA A 253 5.86 -11.97 5.55
C ALA A 253 6.14 -10.51 5.19
N ILE A 254 5.39 -9.93 4.24
CA ILE A 254 5.48 -8.52 3.87
C ILE A 254 5.12 -7.63 5.07
N LEU A 255 3.97 -7.87 5.68
CA LEU A 255 3.50 -7.07 6.81
C LEU A 255 4.42 -7.20 8.03
N GLU A 256 4.92 -8.40 8.33
CA GLU A 256 5.91 -8.62 9.39
C GLU A 256 7.20 -7.86 9.12
N THR A 257 7.70 -7.88 7.88
CA THR A 257 8.87 -7.07 7.48
C THR A 257 8.63 -5.58 7.74
N MET A 258 7.47 -5.05 7.42
CA MET A 258 7.14 -3.63 7.63
C MET A 258 6.93 -3.30 9.10
N GLU A 259 6.31 -4.17 9.91
CA GLU A 259 6.20 -4.01 11.37
C GLU A 259 7.57 -3.87 12.04
N GLU A 260 8.55 -4.63 11.58
CA GLU A 260 9.91 -4.64 12.13
C GLU A 260 10.74 -3.42 11.69
N THR A 261 10.57 -2.98 10.44
CA THR A 261 11.50 -2.02 9.82
C THR A 261 10.94 -0.61 9.69
N ASN A 262 9.65 -0.47 9.39
CA ASN A 262 8.98 0.83 9.25
C ASN A 262 7.50 0.75 9.66
N PRO A 263 7.17 0.66 10.95
CA PRO A 263 5.79 0.57 11.41
C PRO A 263 4.95 1.83 11.16
N ASN A 264 5.55 2.90 10.65
CA ASN A 264 4.88 4.13 10.24
C ASN A 264 4.63 4.21 8.73
N ALA A 265 5.00 3.19 7.97
CA ALA A 265 4.70 3.15 6.54
C ALA A 265 3.20 3.20 6.29
N ASN A 266 2.81 3.84 5.18
CA ASN A 266 1.41 3.87 4.74
C ASN A 266 1.10 2.55 4.03
N ILE A 267 0.30 1.70 4.63
CA ILE A 267 -0.15 0.45 4.02
C ILE A 267 -1.58 0.64 3.54
N MET A 268 -1.79 0.63 2.22
CA MET A 268 -3.10 0.82 1.61
C MET A 268 -3.59 -0.48 0.97
N HIS A 269 -4.67 -1.01 1.49
CA HIS A 269 -5.38 -2.10 0.81
C HIS A 269 -5.87 -1.64 -0.54
N GLU A 270 -5.52 -2.36 -1.58
CA GLU A 270 -5.94 -2.08 -2.94
C GLU A 270 -6.37 -3.35 -3.69
N LEU A 271 -7.29 -3.17 -4.63
CA LEU A 271 -7.66 -4.19 -5.60
C LEU A 271 -8.16 -3.51 -6.88
N ASP A 272 -7.58 -3.90 -8.02
CA ASP A 272 -8.08 -3.49 -9.32
C ASP A 272 -9.39 -4.21 -9.63
N GLY A 273 -10.34 -3.49 -10.18
CA GLY A 273 -11.62 -4.03 -10.55
C GLY A 273 -12.09 -3.55 -11.92
N SER A 274 -12.92 -4.35 -12.54
CA SER A 274 -13.69 -3.98 -13.71
C SER A 274 -15.18 -4.13 -13.44
N ALA A 275 -16.05 -3.85 -14.39
CA ALA A 275 -17.44 -4.30 -14.34
C ALA A 275 -17.47 -5.85 -14.23
N ASN A 276 -18.50 -6.44 -13.71
CA ASN A 276 -18.68 -7.90 -13.62
C ASN A 276 -17.68 -8.64 -12.73
N GLN A 277 -17.44 -8.12 -11.53
CA GLN A 277 -16.69 -8.82 -10.50
C GLN A 277 -17.59 -9.71 -9.63
N PRO A 278 -17.05 -10.81 -9.06
CA PRO A 278 -17.83 -11.73 -8.25
C PRO A 278 -18.30 -11.14 -6.90
N TYR A 279 -17.70 -10.02 -6.50
CA TYR A 279 -18.01 -9.31 -5.25
C TYR A 279 -18.25 -7.83 -5.52
N THR A 280 -19.11 -7.22 -4.72
CA THR A 280 -19.24 -5.76 -4.67
C THR A 280 -17.96 -5.13 -4.11
N PRO A 281 -17.71 -3.84 -4.34
CA PRO A 281 -16.60 -3.12 -3.72
C PRO A 281 -16.56 -3.28 -2.20
N ARG A 282 -17.70 -3.16 -1.54
CA ARG A 282 -17.82 -3.30 -0.09
C ARG A 282 -17.50 -4.72 0.37
N GLU A 283 -18.07 -5.75 -0.25
CA GLU A 283 -17.77 -7.16 0.06
C GLU A 283 -16.28 -7.48 -0.14
N THR A 284 -15.66 -6.94 -1.19
CA THR A 284 -14.22 -7.07 -1.43
C THR A 284 -13.41 -6.51 -0.27
N ALA A 285 -13.78 -5.31 0.21
CA ALA A 285 -13.11 -4.67 1.34
C ALA A 285 -13.35 -5.42 2.65
N GLU A 286 -14.57 -5.95 2.89
CA GLU A 286 -14.91 -6.76 4.07
C GLU A 286 -14.13 -8.07 4.12
N ARG A 287 -14.01 -8.80 3.01
CA ARG A 287 -13.23 -10.04 2.91
C ARG A 287 -11.75 -9.80 3.23
N SER A 288 -11.16 -8.78 2.62
CA SER A 288 -9.77 -8.40 2.87
C SER A 288 -9.55 -7.95 4.32
N LYS A 289 -10.48 -7.19 4.90
CA LYS A 289 -10.45 -6.81 6.31
C LYS A 289 -10.50 -8.04 7.22
N ALA A 290 -11.38 -9.00 6.95
CA ALA A 290 -11.49 -10.23 7.73
C ALA A 290 -10.15 -10.99 7.74
N TYR A 291 -9.49 -11.13 6.59
CA TYR A 291 -8.16 -11.72 6.53
C TYR A 291 -7.13 -10.96 7.39
N LEU A 292 -7.06 -9.64 7.27
CA LEU A 292 -6.13 -8.81 8.06
C LEU A 292 -6.39 -8.94 9.58
N GLN A 293 -7.64 -9.10 9.98
CA GLN A 293 -8.00 -9.35 11.37
C GLN A 293 -7.48 -10.71 11.87
N THR A 294 -7.41 -11.74 11.02
CA THR A 294 -6.77 -13.03 11.39
C THR A 294 -5.27 -12.87 11.65
N LEU A 295 -4.64 -11.85 11.08
CA LEU A 295 -3.24 -11.49 11.31
C LEU A 295 -3.05 -10.54 12.52
N GLY A 296 -4.12 -10.17 13.22
CA GLY A 296 -4.10 -9.33 14.40
C GLY A 296 -4.16 -7.83 14.13
N TYR A 297 -4.51 -7.39 12.91
CA TYR A 297 -4.71 -5.98 12.62
C TYR A 297 -6.08 -5.49 13.08
N GLU A 298 -6.07 -4.35 13.76
CA GLU A 298 -7.29 -3.72 14.27
C GLU A 298 -7.76 -2.61 13.31
N PHE A 299 -9.06 -2.40 13.29
CA PHE A 299 -9.72 -1.36 12.53
C PHE A 299 -10.43 -0.39 13.48
N ARG A 300 -10.71 0.82 13.02
CA ARG A 300 -11.44 1.81 13.83
C ARG A 300 -12.84 1.28 14.17
N ARG A 301 -13.36 1.73 15.29
CA ARG A 301 -14.75 1.44 15.74
C ARG A 301 -15.71 2.48 15.23
#